data_0e33da0d1fcfb91a21e32493bcd14d42
#
_entry.id   0e33da0d1fcfb91a21e32493bcd14d42
#
_cell.length_a   1.000
_cell.length_b   1.000
_cell.length_c   1.000
_cell.angle_alpha   90.00
_cell.angle_beta   90.00
_cell.angle_gamma   90.00
#
_symmetry.space_group_name_H-M   'P 1'
#
loop_
_entity.id
_entity.type
_entity.pdbx_description
1 polymer ?
#
loop_
_entity_poly.entity_id
_entity_poly.type
_entity_poly.pdbx_seq_one_letter_code
_entity_poly.pdbx_strand_id
1 'polypeptide(L)'
;MATSEGVLEAGAPEEPPRPRRTHRRRRRLLVVLAVLVLLVLALFAGGSWYYSGQIGSEALAADHTVNPPHYDLVVDSVDGESVVLRRTGHAPADDPLDSGDTYGLVWPGGAGVLSGQPVREVGGAVHRDLRTTTGSRPGRGTPARLEVNVWSDPKAAYGVDYQDVTFPCAGGECPAWYVPGRPSTWWIAVHGKGASRAEPLRAMEVAVDDRISVLDIGYRNDPDAPVDPSGRYGYGATEWRDLDAAVTFAVDHGAHEIVLFGSSMGGAIVASFLEHSAQAGIVTGVVLDSPALDLRATVEYGASRRSLPVIGTGLPDVLTHTAEWLAEKRYDLDWATVDYLPGDWVRMPVLLFHGTDDGTVPIATSDQLYEAHPNLVREVRVRGAGHVESWNVDPAGYHEALNDFLSCIVSSNPSLSCLESP
;
A
#
# COMPACT_ATOMS: atom_id res chain seq x y z
N MET A 1 -111.13 25.51 41.58
CA MET A 1 -110.96 24.12 41.17
C MET A 1 -110.35 24.12 39.79
N ALA A 2 -109.15 23.86 39.67
CA ALA A 2 -108.42 23.48 38.43
C ALA A 2 -106.99 23.02 38.80
N THR A 3 -106.77 21.81 38.65
CA THR A 3 -105.50 21.11 38.86
C THR A 3 -104.59 21.35 37.69
N SER A 4 -103.33 21.76 37.93
CA SER A 4 -102.30 21.85 36.96
C SER A 4 -101.43 20.60 37.00
N GLU A 5 -101.47 19.82 35.95
CA GLU A 5 -100.49 18.71 35.72
C GLU A 5 -99.16 19.24 35.28
N GLY A 6 -98.14 18.84 36.04
CA GLY A 6 -96.70 19.11 35.66
C GLY A 6 -96.21 18.07 34.64
N VAL A 7 -95.76 18.52 33.52
CA VAL A 7 -95.06 17.69 32.53
C VAL A 7 -93.58 17.52 32.95
N LEU A 8 -93.18 16.27 33.21
CA LEU A 8 -91.80 15.87 33.42
C LEU A 8 -91.13 15.78 32.04
N GLU A 9 -90.16 16.65 31.75
CA GLU A 9 -89.22 16.52 30.61
C GLU A 9 -88.31 15.36 30.87
N ALA A 10 -88.35 14.37 30.00
CA ALA A 10 -87.38 13.25 29.98
C ALA A 10 -86.07 13.73 29.39
N GLY A 11 -85.02 13.73 30.20
CA GLY A 11 -83.66 14.04 29.75
C GLY A 11 -83.24 13.05 28.69
N ALA A 12 -82.65 13.57 27.61
CA ALA A 12 -82.05 12.77 26.54
C ALA A 12 -80.88 11.90 27.07
N PRO A 13 -80.75 10.67 26.59
CA PRO A 13 -79.60 9.80 27.03
C PRO A 13 -78.26 10.38 26.60
N GLU A 14 -77.30 10.52 27.54
CA GLU A 14 -75.91 10.86 27.28
C GLU A 14 -75.30 9.81 26.37
N GLU A 15 -74.80 10.25 25.20
CA GLU A 15 -74.04 9.45 24.24
C GLU A 15 -72.73 8.99 24.90
N PRO A 16 -72.39 7.67 24.93
CA PRO A 16 -71.15 7.22 25.56
C PRO A 16 -69.89 7.79 24.82
N PRO A 17 -68.82 8.14 25.54
CA PRO A 17 -67.66 8.77 24.94
C PRO A 17 -67.04 7.84 23.88
N ARG A 18 -66.94 8.30 22.66
CA ARG A 18 -66.36 7.56 21.53
C ARG A 18 -64.89 7.19 21.83
N PRO A 19 -64.52 5.89 21.73
CA PRO A 19 -63.21 5.46 22.13
C PRO A 19 -62.13 6.10 21.25
N ARG A 20 -61.12 6.64 21.89
CA ARG A 20 -59.94 7.37 21.37
C ARG A 20 -59.21 6.57 20.31
N ARG A 21 -59.61 6.62 19.04
CA ARG A 21 -58.89 6.06 17.86
C ARG A 21 -57.44 6.63 17.69
N THR A 22 -57.17 7.78 18.27
CA THR A 22 -55.90 8.50 18.22
C THR A 22 -54.77 7.79 18.98
N HIS A 23 -55.04 7.15 20.12
CA HIS A 23 -54.02 6.43 20.90
C HIS A 23 -53.50 5.15 20.22
N ARG A 24 -54.36 4.40 19.52
CA ARG A 24 -53.97 3.21 18.77
C ARG A 24 -53.08 3.56 17.55
N ARG A 25 -53.37 4.66 16.84
CA ARG A 25 -52.57 5.15 15.71
C ARG A 25 -51.21 5.64 16.19
N ARG A 26 -51.14 6.42 17.26
CA ARG A 26 -49.83 6.87 17.85
C ARG A 26 -48.99 5.68 18.32
N ARG A 27 -49.59 4.69 18.99
CA ARG A 27 -48.85 3.48 19.43
C ARG A 27 -48.32 2.67 18.23
N ARG A 28 -49.08 2.51 17.15
CA ARG A 28 -48.63 1.85 15.92
C ARG A 28 -47.48 2.63 15.27
N LEU A 29 -47.55 3.93 15.19
CA LEU A 29 -46.51 4.80 14.65
C LEU A 29 -45.22 4.70 15.47
N LEU A 30 -45.32 4.69 16.80
CA LEU A 30 -44.16 4.50 17.69
C LEU A 30 -43.53 3.11 17.54
N VAL A 31 -44.36 2.07 17.38
CA VAL A 31 -43.83 0.70 17.13
C VAL A 31 -43.15 0.62 15.78
N VAL A 32 -43.73 1.20 14.72
CA VAL A 32 -43.08 1.24 13.39
C VAL A 32 -41.78 2.01 13.45
N LEU A 33 -41.77 3.17 14.11
CA LEU A 33 -40.53 3.96 14.28
C LEU A 33 -39.47 3.19 15.08
N ALA A 34 -39.85 2.53 16.16
CA ALA A 34 -38.94 1.71 16.95
C ALA A 34 -38.38 0.55 16.13
N VAL A 35 -39.20 -0.12 15.32
CA VAL A 35 -38.74 -1.19 14.42
C VAL A 35 -37.79 -0.63 13.37
N LEU A 36 -38.08 0.52 12.76
CA LEU A 36 -37.17 1.16 11.80
C LEU A 36 -35.83 1.54 12.43
N VAL A 37 -35.87 2.11 13.64
CA VAL A 37 -34.62 2.43 14.39
C VAL A 37 -33.81 1.16 14.69
N LEU A 38 -34.47 0.10 15.14
CA LEU A 38 -33.78 -1.18 15.39
C LEU A 38 -33.20 -1.78 14.12
N LEU A 39 -33.88 -1.68 12.98
CA LEU A 39 -33.35 -2.12 11.68
C LEU A 39 -32.12 -1.30 11.25
N VAL A 40 -32.19 0.01 11.41
CA VAL A 40 -31.03 0.89 11.11
C VAL A 40 -29.84 0.55 12.02
N LEU A 41 -30.06 0.36 13.31
CA LEU A 41 -29.01 -0.04 14.26
C LEU A 41 -28.43 -1.42 13.92
N ALA A 42 -29.27 -2.38 13.51
CA ALA A 42 -28.83 -3.71 13.11
C ALA A 42 -27.99 -3.66 11.82
N LEU A 43 -28.40 -2.87 10.83
CA LEU A 43 -27.64 -2.65 9.59
C LEU A 43 -26.31 -1.95 9.88
N PHE A 44 -26.32 -0.95 10.75
CA PHE A 44 -25.12 -0.24 11.16
C PHE A 44 -24.13 -1.17 11.89
N ALA A 45 -24.60 -1.93 12.88
CA ALA A 45 -23.76 -2.88 13.61
C ALA A 45 -23.22 -3.99 12.68
N GLY A 46 -24.06 -4.52 11.78
CA GLY A 46 -23.64 -5.51 10.80
C GLY A 46 -22.62 -4.94 9.79
N GLY A 47 -22.85 -3.73 9.33
CA GLY A 47 -21.91 -3.01 8.46
C GLY A 47 -20.56 -2.76 9.14
N SER A 48 -20.56 -2.23 10.36
CA SER A 48 -19.33 -2.01 11.12
C SER A 48 -18.55 -3.31 11.38
N TRP A 49 -19.27 -4.38 11.70
CA TRP A 49 -18.67 -5.71 11.86
C TRP A 49 -18.04 -6.23 10.56
N TYR A 50 -18.74 -6.07 9.43
CA TYR A 50 -18.26 -6.45 8.11
C TYR A 50 -17.00 -5.67 7.74
N TYR A 51 -17.02 -4.34 7.84
CA TYR A 51 -15.88 -3.50 7.46
C TYR A 51 -14.69 -3.65 8.41
N SER A 52 -14.93 -3.91 9.71
CA SER A 52 -13.81 -4.29 10.58
C SER A 52 -13.17 -5.62 10.16
N GLY A 53 -13.98 -6.55 9.60
CA GLY A 53 -13.49 -7.76 8.95
C GLY A 53 -12.64 -7.49 7.72
N GLN A 54 -13.03 -6.50 6.89
CA GLN A 54 -12.25 -6.09 5.71
C GLN A 54 -10.89 -5.49 6.13
N ILE A 55 -10.83 -4.67 7.18
CA ILE A 55 -9.54 -4.20 7.73
C ILE A 55 -8.65 -5.39 8.09
N GLY A 56 -9.20 -6.39 8.77
CA GLY A 56 -8.44 -7.60 9.12
C GLY A 56 -7.96 -8.41 7.92
N SER A 57 -8.78 -8.56 6.89
CA SER A 57 -8.46 -9.42 5.74
C SER A 57 -7.69 -8.69 4.63
N GLU A 58 -7.92 -7.40 4.41
CA GLU A 58 -7.28 -6.67 3.33
C GLU A 58 -6.04 -5.89 3.80
N ALA A 59 -6.12 -5.22 4.97
CA ALA A 59 -4.98 -4.46 5.47
C ALA A 59 -4.00 -5.35 6.26
N LEU A 60 -4.48 -6.19 7.17
CA LEU A 60 -3.60 -6.86 8.13
C LEU A 60 -3.21 -8.29 7.75
N ALA A 61 -4.06 -9.06 7.04
CA ALA A 61 -3.76 -10.47 6.80
C ALA A 61 -2.52 -10.66 5.94
N ALA A 62 -1.66 -11.57 6.36
CA ALA A 62 -0.59 -12.10 5.53
C ALA A 62 -1.19 -13.15 4.59
N ASP A 63 -1.07 -12.91 3.28
CA ASP A 63 -1.52 -13.86 2.26
C ASP A 63 -0.31 -14.60 1.69
N HIS A 64 -0.19 -15.87 2.05
CA HIS A 64 0.84 -16.77 1.52
C HIS A 64 0.33 -17.57 0.30
N THR A 65 -0.82 -17.22 -0.25
CA THR A 65 -1.42 -17.94 -1.37
C THR A 65 -0.67 -17.62 -2.65
N VAL A 66 0.14 -18.53 -3.12
CA VAL A 66 0.73 -18.43 -4.46
C VAL A 66 -0.37 -18.77 -5.48
N ASN A 67 -1.06 -17.75 -5.94
CA ASN A 67 -2.03 -17.92 -7.02
C ASN A 67 -1.28 -18.21 -8.34
N PRO A 68 -1.80 -19.11 -9.19
CA PRO A 68 -1.24 -19.30 -10.51
C PRO A 68 -1.29 -17.97 -11.28
N PRO A 69 -0.24 -17.63 -12.05
CA PRO A 69 -0.20 -16.37 -12.78
C PRO A 69 -1.39 -16.25 -13.73
N HIS A 70 -2.10 -15.14 -13.65
CA HIS A 70 -3.16 -14.80 -14.56
C HIS A 70 -2.58 -14.00 -15.73
N TYR A 71 -2.81 -14.47 -16.96
CA TYR A 71 -2.34 -13.80 -18.16
C TYR A 71 -3.54 -13.15 -18.85
N ASP A 72 -3.55 -11.85 -18.89
CA ASP A 72 -4.62 -11.01 -19.43
C ASP A 72 -4.28 -10.37 -20.79
N LEU A 73 -3.06 -10.60 -21.25
CA LEU A 73 -2.56 -10.19 -22.54
C LEU A 73 -2.19 -11.41 -23.41
N VAL A 74 -2.13 -11.18 -24.71
CA VAL A 74 -1.58 -12.13 -25.69
C VAL A 74 -0.67 -11.38 -26.67
N VAL A 75 0.44 -12.01 -27.01
CA VAL A 75 1.39 -11.50 -27.99
C VAL A 75 0.84 -11.76 -29.40
N ASP A 76 0.59 -10.72 -30.16
CA ASP A 76 0.15 -10.84 -31.58
C ASP A 76 1.35 -10.93 -32.52
N SER A 77 2.43 -10.19 -32.24
CA SER A 77 3.70 -10.30 -33.00
C SER A 77 4.89 -9.79 -32.18
N VAL A 78 6.08 -10.20 -32.55
CA VAL A 78 7.36 -9.69 -32.03
C VAL A 78 8.31 -9.50 -33.19
N ASP A 79 8.87 -8.29 -33.33
CA ASP A 79 9.84 -7.95 -34.37
C ASP A 79 10.96 -7.09 -33.77
N GLY A 80 12.21 -7.58 -33.86
CA GLY A 80 13.33 -6.90 -33.21
C GLY A 80 13.07 -6.66 -31.71
N GLU A 81 13.22 -5.46 -31.22
CA GLU A 81 12.95 -5.05 -29.84
C GLU A 81 11.50 -4.57 -29.65
N SER A 82 10.59 -5.06 -30.46
CA SER A 82 9.23 -4.57 -30.51
C SER A 82 8.23 -5.70 -30.31
N VAL A 83 7.15 -5.42 -29.61
CA VAL A 83 6.05 -6.37 -29.34
C VAL A 83 4.70 -5.71 -29.59
N VAL A 84 3.80 -6.46 -30.22
CA VAL A 84 2.39 -6.09 -30.32
C VAL A 84 1.59 -6.96 -29.37
N LEU A 85 0.89 -6.30 -28.45
CA LEU A 85 0.13 -6.92 -27.38
C LEU A 85 -1.36 -6.63 -27.55
N ARG A 86 -2.19 -7.59 -27.25
CA ARG A 86 -3.63 -7.44 -27.25
C ARG A 86 -4.22 -7.93 -25.93
N ARG A 87 -5.17 -7.17 -25.40
CA ARG A 87 -5.93 -7.57 -24.20
C ARG A 87 -6.80 -8.79 -24.50
N THR A 88 -6.80 -9.73 -23.57
CA THR A 88 -7.84 -10.77 -23.52
C THR A 88 -9.11 -10.20 -22.88
N GLY A 89 -10.22 -10.92 -22.95
CA GLY A 89 -11.48 -10.48 -22.31
C GLY A 89 -11.45 -10.41 -20.77
N HIS A 90 -10.30 -10.70 -20.15
CA HIS A 90 -10.10 -10.69 -18.70
C HIS A 90 -9.17 -9.55 -18.24
N ALA A 91 -8.69 -8.72 -19.16
CA ALA A 91 -7.83 -7.60 -18.79
C ALA A 91 -8.59 -6.59 -17.90
N PRO A 92 -7.98 -6.07 -16.82
CA PRO A 92 -8.55 -4.99 -16.04
C PRO A 92 -8.88 -3.78 -16.92
N ALA A 93 -9.89 -3.01 -16.50
CA ALA A 93 -10.30 -1.82 -17.26
C ALA A 93 -9.26 -0.69 -17.20
N ASP A 94 -8.42 -0.72 -16.16
CA ASP A 94 -7.38 0.23 -15.82
C ASP A 94 -5.95 -0.30 -16.03
N ASP A 95 -5.80 -1.38 -16.85
CA ASP A 95 -4.47 -1.89 -17.14
C ASP A 95 -3.62 -0.81 -17.84
N PRO A 96 -2.32 -0.66 -17.46
CA PRO A 96 -1.47 0.41 -17.96
C PRO A 96 -0.86 0.13 -19.34
N LEU A 97 -1.36 -0.83 -20.12
CA LEU A 97 -0.80 -1.18 -21.44
C LEU A 97 -0.74 0.02 -22.40
N ASP A 98 -1.69 0.95 -22.26
CA ASP A 98 -1.77 2.17 -23.07
C ASP A 98 -1.02 3.37 -22.46
N SER A 99 -0.42 3.23 -21.29
CA SER A 99 0.47 4.26 -20.75
C SER A 99 1.83 4.21 -21.44
N GLY A 100 2.57 5.30 -21.40
CA GLY A 100 3.97 5.35 -21.87
C GLY A 100 4.97 4.82 -20.85
N ASP A 101 4.50 4.37 -19.69
CA ASP A 101 5.29 4.02 -18.52
C ASP A 101 6.03 2.69 -18.71
N THR A 102 7.01 2.43 -17.86
CA THR A 102 7.86 1.25 -17.94
C THR A 102 7.33 0.16 -17.00
N TYR A 103 7.02 -1.03 -17.56
CA TYR A 103 6.54 -2.19 -16.81
C TYR A 103 7.35 -3.45 -17.13
N GLY A 104 7.26 -4.44 -16.29
CA GLY A 104 7.62 -5.80 -16.64
C GLY A 104 6.56 -6.43 -17.55
N LEU A 105 6.99 -7.19 -18.55
CA LEU A 105 6.13 -8.12 -19.29
C LEU A 105 6.59 -9.52 -18.93
N VAL A 106 5.69 -10.32 -18.38
CA VAL A 106 5.96 -11.71 -17.97
C VAL A 106 5.13 -12.67 -18.78
N TRP A 107 5.77 -13.74 -19.25
CA TRP A 107 5.15 -14.83 -20.02
C TRP A 107 5.70 -16.19 -19.59
N PRO A 108 5.05 -17.31 -19.94
CA PRO A 108 5.58 -18.64 -19.66
C PRO A 108 6.97 -18.83 -20.28
N GLY A 109 7.99 -18.95 -19.43
CA GLY A 109 9.38 -19.17 -19.82
C GLY A 109 10.20 -17.92 -20.11
N GLY A 110 9.73 -16.72 -19.73
CA GLY A 110 10.54 -15.51 -19.83
C GLY A 110 9.90 -14.26 -19.25
N ALA A 111 10.72 -13.21 -19.18
CA ALA A 111 10.29 -11.87 -18.82
C ALA A 111 11.10 -10.81 -19.57
N GLY A 112 10.62 -9.58 -19.60
CA GLY A 112 11.30 -8.46 -20.20
C GLY A 112 10.78 -7.11 -19.73
N VAL A 113 11.51 -6.06 -20.06
CA VAL A 113 11.09 -4.67 -19.82
C VAL A 113 10.25 -4.20 -20.99
N LEU A 114 9.05 -3.77 -20.69
CA LEU A 114 8.13 -3.12 -21.63
C LEU A 114 8.24 -1.61 -21.44
N SER A 115 8.58 -0.88 -22.50
CA SER A 115 8.79 0.56 -22.47
C SER A 115 8.32 1.23 -23.77
N GLY A 116 8.62 2.50 -23.94
CA GLY A 116 8.30 3.27 -25.13
C GLY A 116 6.85 3.73 -25.19
N GLN A 117 6.59 4.71 -26.05
CA GLN A 117 5.23 5.23 -26.23
C GLN A 117 4.32 4.23 -26.91
N PRO A 118 3.11 4.00 -26.42
CA PRO A 118 2.18 3.05 -27.00
C PRO A 118 1.67 3.53 -28.37
N VAL A 119 1.68 2.64 -29.35
CA VAL A 119 1.03 2.88 -30.64
C VAL A 119 -0.11 1.91 -30.79
N ARG A 120 -1.33 2.44 -30.82
CA ARG A 120 -2.54 1.62 -31.00
C ARG A 120 -2.69 1.21 -32.45
N GLU A 121 -2.88 -0.08 -32.68
CA GLU A 121 -3.19 -0.65 -33.97
C GLU A 121 -4.71 -0.77 -34.21
N VAL A 122 -5.08 -0.99 -35.47
CA VAL A 122 -6.46 -1.33 -35.86
C VAL A 122 -6.84 -2.67 -35.23
N GLY A 123 -7.93 -2.67 -34.44
CA GLY A 123 -8.35 -3.86 -33.68
C GLY A 123 -7.98 -3.84 -32.19
N GLY A 124 -7.37 -2.75 -31.71
CA GLY A 124 -7.13 -2.51 -30.28
C GLY A 124 -5.86 -3.16 -29.73
N ALA A 125 -5.00 -3.70 -30.59
CA ALA A 125 -3.66 -4.12 -30.21
C ALA A 125 -2.77 -2.89 -29.94
N VAL A 126 -1.77 -3.06 -29.09
CA VAL A 126 -0.87 -1.99 -28.67
C VAL A 126 0.57 -2.41 -28.94
N HIS A 127 1.27 -1.59 -29.67
CA HIS A 127 2.69 -1.74 -29.98
C HIS A 127 3.54 -1.04 -28.91
N ARG A 128 4.51 -1.75 -28.36
CA ARG A 128 5.46 -1.27 -27.34
C ARG A 128 6.86 -1.82 -27.65
N ASP A 129 7.86 -1.21 -27.03
CA ASP A 129 9.23 -1.72 -27.02
C ASP A 129 9.39 -2.82 -25.96
N LEU A 130 10.08 -3.92 -26.29
CA LEU A 130 10.31 -5.05 -25.40
C LEU A 130 11.79 -5.44 -25.42
N ARG A 131 12.44 -5.30 -24.28
CA ARG A 131 13.79 -5.84 -24.00
C ARG A 131 13.67 -7.09 -23.12
N THR A 132 13.89 -8.28 -23.70
CA THR A 132 13.91 -9.53 -22.92
C THR A 132 15.05 -9.52 -21.92
N THR A 133 14.75 -9.80 -20.65
CA THR A 133 15.73 -9.82 -19.54
C THR A 133 16.07 -11.23 -19.11
N THR A 134 15.09 -12.15 -19.13
CA THR A 134 15.26 -13.55 -18.72
C THR A 134 14.51 -14.50 -19.67
N GLY A 135 15.01 -15.71 -19.79
CA GLY A 135 14.36 -16.79 -20.52
C GLY A 135 14.35 -16.62 -22.05
N SER A 136 13.40 -17.26 -22.70
CA SER A 136 13.22 -17.21 -24.15
C SER A 136 12.29 -16.09 -24.56
N ARG A 137 12.54 -15.51 -25.73
CA ARG A 137 11.67 -14.49 -26.33
C ARG A 137 10.25 -15.01 -26.57
N PRO A 138 9.20 -14.21 -26.32
CA PRO A 138 7.84 -14.64 -26.58
C PRO A 138 7.55 -14.74 -28.09
N GLY A 139 6.72 -15.66 -28.48
CA GLY A 139 6.24 -15.81 -29.84
C GLY A 139 4.78 -15.38 -29.98
N ARG A 140 4.26 -15.38 -31.23
CA ARG A 140 2.85 -15.12 -31.46
C ARG A 140 1.96 -16.13 -30.75
N GLY A 141 0.92 -15.62 -30.07
CA GLY A 141 -0.02 -16.41 -29.26
C GLY A 141 0.46 -16.69 -27.85
N THR A 142 1.65 -16.26 -27.47
CA THR A 142 2.14 -16.39 -26.10
C THR A 142 1.26 -15.57 -25.15
N PRO A 143 0.68 -16.17 -24.09
CA PRO A 143 -0.01 -15.41 -23.06
C PRO A 143 0.99 -14.60 -22.23
N ALA A 144 0.61 -13.37 -21.85
CA ALA A 144 1.47 -12.48 -21.10
C ALA A 144 0.66 -11.66 -20.09
N ARG A 145 1.37 -11.05 -19.14
CA ARG A 145 0.80 -10.08 -18.18
C ARG A 145 1.79 -8.94 -17.92
N LEU A 146 1.25 -7.79 -17.57
CA LEU A 146 2.08 -6.71 -17.04
C LEU A 146 2.44 -6.98 -15.56
N GLU A 147 3.59 -6.46 -15.17
CA GLU A 147 4.10 -6.55 -13.82
C GLU A 147 4.74 -5.22 -13.43
N VAL A 148 4.31 -4.65 -12.29
CA VAL A 148 4.90 -3.41 -11.74
C VAL A 148 6.38 -3.63 -11.40
N ASN A 149 6.69 -4.79 -10.82
CA ASN A 149 8.05 -5.21 -10.54
C ASN A 149 8.70 -5.70 -11.84
N VAL A 150 9.54 -4.86 -12.40
CA VAL A 150 10.08 -5.02 -13.76
C VAL A 150 11.02 -6.21 -13.88
N TRP A 151 11.73 -6.56 -12.80
CA TRP A 151 12.75 -7.60 -12.76
C TRP A 151 12.47 -8.63 -11.68
N SER A 152 13.00 -9.83 -11.85
CA SER A 152 12.83 -10.94 -10.92
C SER A 152 13.92 -11.03 -9.84
N ASP A 153 15.10 -10.48 -10.13
CA ASP A 153 16.28 -10.61 -9.27
C ASP A 153 17.37 -9.57 -9.69
N PRO A 154 18.44 -9.34 -8.89
CA PRO A 154 19.49 -8.39 -9.19
C PRO A 154 20.25 -8.69 -10.49
N LYS A 155 20.37 -9.95 -10.87
CA LYS A 155 21.04 -10.33 -12.12
C LYS A 155 20.20 -9.95 -13.35
N ALA A 156 18.90 -10.15 -13.28
CA ALA A 156 17.98 -9.73 -14.35
C ALA A 156 17.91 -8.20 -14.48
N ALA A 157 17.98 -7.48 -13.34
CA ALA A 157 17.95 -6.02 -13.32
C ALA A 157 19.25 -5.39 -13.84
N TYR A 158 20.37 -5.78 -13.29
CA TYR A 158 21.64 -5.05 -13.42
C TYR A 158 22.78 -5.89 -13.99
N GLY A 159 22.58 -7.19 -14.23
CA GLY A 159 23.61 -8.11 -14.71
C GLY A 159 24.69 -8.44 -13.67
N VAL A 160 24.49 -8.07 -12.41
CA VAL A 160 25.43 -8.32 -11.32
C VAL A 160 25.20 -9.68 -10.67
N ASP A 161 26.26 -10.29 -10.15
CA ASP A 161 26.14 -11.48 -9.33
C ASP A 161 25.70 -11.10 -7.92
N TYR A 162 24.83 -11.91 -7.33
CA TYR A 162 24.33 -11.76 -5.98
C TYR A 162 24.33 -13.11 -5.24
N GLN A 163 24.14 -13.08 -3.95
CA GLN A 163 24.07 -14.25 -3.08
C GLN A 163 22.70 -14.31 -2.39
N ASP A 164 22.07 -15.47 -2.40
CA ASP A 164 20.99 -15.76 -1.49
C ASP A 164 21.60 -16.00 -0.11
N VAL A 165 21.24 -15.15 0.85
CA VAL A 165 21.69 -15.24 2.23
C VAL A 165 20.51 -15.29 3.17
N THR A 166 20.74 -15.72 4.41
CA THR A 166 19.74 -15.62 5.49
C THR A 166 20.35 -14.91 6.69
N PHE A 167 19.49 -14.32 7.49
CA PHE A 167 19.82 -13.71 8.76
C PHE A 167 18.81 -14.09 9.83
N PRO A 168 19.21 -14.26 11.11
CA PRO A 168 18.28 -14.58 12.19
C PRO A 168 17.21 -13.50 12.33
N CYS A 169 15.94 -13.90 12.30
CA CYS A 169 14.81 -13.00 12.53
C CYS A 169 13.81 -13.64 13.49
N ALA A 170 12.74 -12.93 13.86
CA ALA A 170 11.80 -13.46 14.82
C ALA A 170 11.11 -14.73 14.29
N GLY A 171 11.33 -15.85 14.98
CA GLY A 171 10.74 -17.13 14.65
C GLY A 171 11.56 -18.03 13.72
N GLY A 172 12.74 -17.58 13.23
CA GLY A 172 13.61 -18.39 12.37
C GLY A 172 14.64 -17.59 11.60
N GLU A 173 14.80 -17.91 10.33
CA GLU A 173 15.72 -17.26 9.40
C GLU A 173 14.91 -16.49 8.35
N CYS A 174 15.24 -15.21 8.13
CA CYS A 174 14.70 -14.41 7.05
C CYS A 174 15.64 -14.40 5.85
N PRO A 175 15.14 -14.50 4.63
CA PRO A 175 15.98 -14.51 3.43
C PRO A 175 16.35 -13.11 3.00
N ALA A 176 17.48 -12.95 2.30
CA ALA A 176 17.84 -11.72 1.63
C ALA A 176 18.66 -11.99 0.36
N TRP A 177 18.64 -11.01 -0.56
CA TRP A 177 19.61 -10.93 -1.64
C TRP A 177 20.74 -10.00 -1.24
N TYR A 178 21.97 -10.52 -1.27
CA TYR A 178 23.17 -9.76 -0.99
C TYR A 178 23.96 -9.50 -2.28
N VAL A 179 24.08 -8.24 -2.67
CA VAL A 179 24.97 -7.82 -3.75
C VAL A 179 26.23 -7.25 -3.12
N PRO A 180 27.39 -7.93 -3.25
CA PRO A 180 28.64 -7.48 -2.66
C PRO A 180 29.12 -6.16 -3.26
N GLY A 181 29.52 -5.22 -2.40
CA GLY A 181 30.05 -3.92 -2.76
C GLY A 181 31.13 -3.45 -1.79
N ARG A 182 31.23 -2.15 -1.58
CA ARG A 182 32.11 -1.56 -0.55
C ARG A 182 31.55 -1.92 0.83
N PRO A 183 32.33 -2.54 1.72
CA PRO A 183 31.81 -3.08 2.96
C PRO A 183 31.42 -2.00 3.99
N SER A 184 31.92 -0.77 3.87
CA SER A 184 31.68 0.30 4.84
C SER A 184 30.31 0.95 4.73
N THR A 185 29.74 0.98 3.53
CA THR A 185 28.44 1.62 3.25
C THR A 185 27.49 0.59 2.69
N TRP A 186 26.29 0.49 3.26
CA TRP A 186 25.28 -0.48 2.88
C TRP A 186 23.98 0.21 2.52
N TRP A 187 23.29 -0.36 1.54
CA TRP A 187 21.91 -0.09 1.21
C TRP A 187 21.08 -1.29 1.68
N ILE A 188 20.12 -1.07 2.57
CA ILE A 188 19.18 -2.11 3.00
C ILE A 188 17.80 -1.75 2.50
N ALA A 189 17.19 -2.65 1.71
CA ALA A 189 15.91 -2.42 1.08
C ALA A 189 14.81 -3.27 1.73
N VAL A 190 13.64 -2.64 1.97
CA VAL A 190 12.47 -3.23 2.61
C VAL A 190 11.25 -3.00 1.73
N HIS A 191 10.70 -4.07 1.18
CA HIS A 191 9.53 -4.02 0.29
C HIS A 191 8.21 -3.80 1.05
N GLY A 192 7.14 -3.54 0.29
CA GLY A 192 5.79 -3.34 0.82
C GLY A 192 5.06 -4.62 1.19
N LYS A 193 3.85 -4.46 1.74
CA LYS A 193 2.94 -5.55 2.12
C LYS A 193 2.59 -6.43 0.93
N GLY A 194 2.79 -7.74 1.07
CA GLY A 194 2.43 -8.72 0.04
C GLY A 194 3.27 -8.62 -1.24
N ALA A 195 4.29 -7.76 -1.25
CA ALA A 195 5.29 -7.68 -2.31
C ALA A 195 6.41 -8.71 -2.08
N SER A 196 7.54 -8.53 -2.70
CA SER A 196 8.72 -9.36 -2.55
C SER A 196 9.98 -8.55 -2.75
N ARG A 197 11.15 -9.16 -2.52
CA ARG A 197 12.46 -8.59 -2.83
C ARG A 197 12.62 -8.10 -4.28
N ALA A 198 11.71 -8.43 -5.19
CA ALA A 198 11.71 -7.88 -6.55
C ALA A 198 11.22 -6.42 -6.63
N GLU A 199 10.47 -5.93 -5.63
CA GLU A 199 9.92 -4.57 -5.64
C GLU A 199 11.00 -3.49 -5.49
N PRO A 200 11.96 -3.57 -4.54
CA PRO A 200 13.02 -2.58 -4.37
C PRO A 200 14.04 -2.54 -5.52
N LEU A 201 14.09 -3.55 -6.39
CA LEU A 201 15.04 -3.55 -7.51
C LEU A 201 14.99 -2.27 -8.36
N ARG A 202 13.84 -1.61 -8.45
CA ARG A 202 13.68 -0.35 -9.18
C ARG A 202 14.44 0.83 -8.56
N ALA A 203 14.75 0.73 -7.26
CA ALA A 203 15.44 1.78 -6.50
C ALA A 203 16.94 1.48 -6.25
N MET A 204 17.43 0.31 -6.62
CA MET A 204 18.78 -0.13 -6.24
C MET A 204 19.86 0.24 -7.28
N GLU A 205 19.50 0.72 -8.46
CA GLU A 205 20.44 0.96 -9.57
C GLU A 205 21.63 1.81 -9.15
N VAL A 206 21.38 2.97 -8.52
CA VAL A 206 22.44 3.89 -8.08
C VAL A 206 23.36 3.24 -7.03
N ALA A 207 22.80 2.48 -6.09
CA ALA A 207 23.60 1.79 -5.07
C ALA A 207 24.50 0.72 -5.70
N VAL A 208 24.01 0.00 -6.71
CA VAL A 208 24.78 -1.00 -7.46
C VAL A 208 25.89 -0.34 -8.29
N ASP A 209 25.59 0.74 -9.00
CA ASP A 209 26.53 1.48 -9.84
C ASP A 209 27.67 2.10 -8.99
N ASP A 210 27.35 2.61 -7.82
CA ASP A 210 28.30 3.14 -6.85
C ASP A 210 29.05 2.05 -6.07
N ARG A 211 28.75 0.80 -6.33
CA ARG A 211 29.30 -0.37 -5.62
C ARG A 211 29.07 -0.31 -4.10
N ILE A 212 27.96 0.22 -3.67
CA ILE A 212 27.47 0.11 -2.29
C ILE A 212 27.04 -1.34 -2.07
N SER A 213 27.36 -1.93 -0.91
CA SER A 213 26.85 -3.25 -0.56
C SER A 213 25.34 -3.19 -0.40
N VAL A 214 24.60 -4.08 -1.06
CA VAL A 214 23.14 -4.08 -1.03
C VAL A 214 22.63 -5.31 -0.33
N LEU A 215 21.69 -5.14 0.59
CA LEU A 215 20.91 -6.20 1.23
C LEU A 215 19.42 -5.93 1.02
N ASP A 216 18.81 -6.70 0.15
CA ASP A 216 17.39 -6.63 -0.13
C ASP A 216 16.69 -7.74 0.63
N ILE A 217 15.93 -7.36 1.68
CA ILE A 217 15.46 -8.30 2.70
C ILE A 217 14.04 -8.78 2.46
N GLY A 218 13.82 -10.07 2.77
CA GLY A 218 12.52 -10.55 3.19
C GLY A 218 12.39 -10.46 4.72
N TYR A 219 11.16 -10.41 5.20
CA TYR A 219 10.86 -10.33 6.62
C TYR A 219 9.67 -11.24 6.95
N ARG A 220 9.32 -11.34 8.24
CA ARG A 220 8.20 -12.20 8.68
C ARG A 220 6.96 -12.03 7.82
N ASN A 221 6.23 -13.11 7.62
CA ASN A 221 5.05 -13.20 6.76
C ASN A 221 5.31 -13.18 5.25
N ASP A 222 6.56 -13.15 4.79
CA ASP A 222 6.86 -13.44 3.39
C ASP A 222 6.76 -14.96 3.11
N PRO A 223 6.51 -15.37 1.86
CA PRO A 223 6.32 -16.79 1.54
C PRO A 223 7.47 -17.71 1.94
N ASP A 224 8.72 -17.18 1.97
CA ASP A 224 9.95 -17.90 2.29
C ASP A 224 10.56 -17.49 3.64
N ALA A 225 9.79 -16.78 4.49
CA ALA A 225 10.17 -16.32 5.81
C ALA A 225 9.25 -16.89 6.92
N PRO A 226 9.63 -16.79 8.21
CA PRO A 226 8.78 -17.20 9.31
C PRO A 226 7.45 -16.48 9.37
N VAL A 227 6.39 -17.18 9.71
CA VAL A 227 5.06 -16.58 9.90
C VAL A 227 4.95 -15.99 11.30
N ASP A 228 4.47 -14.76 11.40
CA ASP A 228 4.11 -14.15 12.68
C ASP A 228 2.99 -14.96 13.34
N PRO A 229 3.05 -15.23 14.66
CA PRO A 229 2.01 -16.00 15.36
C PRO A 229 0.59 -15.45 15.21
N SER A 230 0.44 -14.14 14.96
CA SER A 230 -0.87 -13.54 14.69
C SER A 230 -1.40 -13.82 13.28
N GLY A 231 -0.53 -14.26 12.34
CA GLY A 231 -0.82 -14.38 10.91
C GLY A 231 -1.09 -13.04 10.23
N ARG A 232 -0.58 -11.93 10.80
CA ARG A 232 -0.86 -10.58 10.33
C ARG A 232 0.40 -9.75 10.21
N TYR A 233 0.35 -8.80 9.30
CA TYR A 233 1.32 -7.71 9.24
C TYR A 233 1.05 -6.69 10.35
N GLY A 234 2.09 -6.23 10.99
CA GLY A 234 2.07 -5.23 12.05
C GLY A 234 2.37 -3.80 11.60
N TYR A 235 2.58 -3.57 10.28
CA TYR A 235 2.93 -2.26 9.75
C TYR A 235 4.08 -1.59 10.52
N GLY A 236 5.14 -2.34 10.74
CA GLY A 236 6.33 -1.89 11.48
C GLY A 236 6.30 -2.20 12.96
N ALA A 237 5.14 -2.35 13.63
CA ALA A 237 5.06 -2.61 15.06
C ALA A 237 5.83 -3.89 15.50
N THR A 238 5.93 -4.86 14.61
CA THR A 238 6.65 -6.12 14.86
C THR A 238 7.84 -6.32 13.92
N GLU A 239 7.72 -5.95 12.65
CA GLU A 239 8.67 -6.20 11.57
C GLU A 239 9.97 -5.41 11.71
N TRP A 240 9.97 -4.27 12.43
CA TRP A 240 11.20 -3.51 12.67
C TRP A 240 12.32 -4.35 13.31
N ARG A 241 11.97 -5.41 14.05
CA ARG A 241 12.95 -6.32 14.66
C ARG A 241 13.66 -7.19 13.63
N ASP A 242 12.98 -7.49 12.52
CA ASP A 242 13.59 -8.24 11.41
C ASP A 242 14.55 -7.32 10.65
N LEU A 243 14.20 -6.03 10.48
CA LEU A 243 15.11 -5.03 9.95
C LEU A 243 16.31 -4.79 10.89
N ASP A 244 16.10 -4.77 12.20
CA ASP A 244 17.17 -4.66 13.19
C ASP A 244 18.18 -5.81 13.10
N ALA A 245 17.67 -7.02 12.86
CA ALA A 245 18.51 -8.20 12.61
C ALA A 245 19.27 -8.11 11.26
N ALA A 246 18.63 -7.57 10.22
CA ALA A 246 19.29 -7.31 8.94
C ALA A 246 20.41 -6.25 9.06
N VAL A 247 20.19 -5.20 9.86
CA VAL A 247 21.21 -4.20 10.20
C VAL A 247 22.36 -4.86 10.96
N THR A 248 22.07 -5.75 11.91
CA THR A 248 23.11 -6.51 12.62
C THR A 248 23.92 -7.36 11.63
N PHE A 249 23.27 -8.04 10.68
CA PHE A 249 23.97 -8.78 9.63
C PHE A 249 24.91 -7.86 8.84
N ALA A 250 24.45 -6.67 8.43
CA ALA A 250 25.29 -5.73 7.69
C ALA A 250 26.49 -5.24 8.54
N VAL A 251 26.30 -4.94 9.81
CA VAL A 251 27.37 -4.54 10.75
C VAL A 251 28.40 -5.64 10.92
N ASP A 252 27.99 -6.89 11.07
CA ASP A 252 28.87 -8.05 11.17
C ASP A 252 29.68 -8.30 9.87
N HIS A 253 29.20 -7.76 8.74
CA HIS A 253 29.87 -7.78 7.44
C HIS A 253 30.61 -6.47 7.11
N GLY A 254 30.77 -5.57 8.09
CA GLY A 254 31.62 -4.39 7.99
C GLY A 254 30.88 -3.08 7.67
N ALA A 255 29.56 -3.03 7.81
CA ALA A 255 28.82 -1.77 7.67
C ALA A 255 29.18 -0.78 8.80
N HIS A 256 29.44 0.47 8.42
CA HIS A 256 29.62 1.62 9.30
C HIS A 256 28.61 2.71 9.02
N GLU A 257 28.01 2.67 7.82
CA GLU A 257 27.00 3.61 7.34
C GLU A 257 25.93 2.82 6.59
N ILE A 258 24.67 3.10 6.87
CA ILE A 258 23.52 2.43 6.24
C ILE A 258 22.58 3.48 5.66
N VAL A 259 22.18 3.26 4.42
CA VAL A 259 21.03 3.91 3.79
C VAL A 259 19.87 2.91 3.79
N LEU A 260 18.74 3.29 4.34
CA LEU A 260 17.53 2.46 4.33
C LEU A 260 16.62 2.88 3.17
N PHE A 261 16.08 1.89 2.48
CA PHE A 261 14.98 2.07 1.54
C PHE A 261 13.72 1.37 2.06
N GLY A 262 12.57 2.01 1.95
CA GLY A 262 11.29 1.40 2.30
C GLY A 262 10.17 1.83 1.36
N SER A 263 9.48 0.87 0.75
CA SER A 263 8.30 1.10 -0.07
C SER A 263 7.03 0.74 0.68
N SER A 264 5.97 1.52 0.57
CA SER A 264 4.66 1.26 1.19
C SER A 264 4.79 0.89 2.69
N MET A 265 4.37 -0.32 3.10
CA MET A 265 4.55 -0.84 4.45
C MET A 265 6.03 -0.91 4.86
N GLY A 266 6.97 -1.14 3.91
CA GLY A 266 8.41 -1.09 4.18
C GLY A 266 8.86 0.26 4.72
N GLY A 267 8.22 1.36 4.29
CA GLY A 267 8.44 2.69 4.86
C GLY A 267 8.03 2.79 6.34
N ALA A 268 6.92 2.18 6.71
CA ALA A 268 6.49 2.08 8.12
C ALA A 268 7.47 1.22 8.95
N ILE A 269 8.00 0.13 8.37
CA ILE A 269 9.01 -0.72 9.02
C ILE A 269 10.30 0.08 9.27
N VAL A 270 10.76 0.86 8.29
CA VAL A 270 11.92 1.75 8.41
C VAL A 270 11.70 2.80 9.49
N ALA A 271 10.57 3.48 9.49
CA ALA A 271 10.24 4.49 10.50
C ALA A 271 10.22 3.88 11.91
N SER A 272 9.55 2.73 12.07
CA SER A 272 9.50 2.01 13.34
C SER A 272 10.89 1.54 13.83
N PHE A 273 11.75 1.06 12.92
CA PHE A 273 13.13 0.73 13.25
C PHE A 273 13.87 1.95 13.78
N LEU A 274 13.75 3.10 13.15
CA LEU A 274 14.44 4.34 13.56
C LEU A 274 13.95 4.88 14.91
N GLU A 275 12.69 4.60 15.27
CA GLU A 275 12.15 4.95 16.58
C GLU A 275 12.62 4.02 17.70
N HIS A 276 12.73 2.73 17.41
CA HIS A 276 12.84 1.72 18.46
C HIS A 276 14.22 1.08 18.58
N SER A 277 14.99 1.01 17.47
CA SER A 277 16.27 0.31 17.46
C SER A 277 17.39 1.11 18.11
N ALA A 278 18.18 0.44 18.96
CA ALA A 278 19.43 0.99 19.46
C ALA A 278 20.48 1.21 18.34
N GLN A 279 20.30 0.57 17.18
CA GLN A 279 21.17 0.67 16.01
C GLN A 279 20.79 1.81 15.06
N ALA A 280 19.68 2.54 15.31
CA ALA A 280 19.23 3.64 14.45
C ALA A 280 20.30 4.69 14.13
N GLY A 281 21.28 4.86 15.02
CA GLY A 281 22.37 5.82 14.87
C GLY A 281 23.39 5.52 13.76
N ILE A 282 23.35 4.30 13.16
CA ILE A 282 24.20 3.94 12.02
C ILE A 282 23.61 4.41 10.68
N VAL A 283 22.31 4.77 10.66
CA VAL A 283 21.59 5.18 9.45
C VAL A 283 21.95 6.62 9.10
N THR A 284 22.48 6.81 7.92
CA THR A 284 22.93 8.12 7.41
C THR A 284 21.95 8.75 6.43
N GLY A 285 21.01 7.98 5.88
CA GLY A 285 19.97 8.46 4.98
C GLY A 285 18.84 7.46 4.82
N VAL A 286 17.68 7.96 4.43
CA VAL A 286 16.47 7.16 4.19
C VAL A 286 15.88 7.52 2.84
N VAL A 287 15.43 6.51 2.09
CA VAL A 287 14.64 6.67 0.86
C VAL A 287 13.30 5.98 1.06
N LEU A 288 12.24 6.68 0.78
CA LEU A 288 10.87 6.18 0.90
C LEU A 288 10.15 6.28 -0.44
N ASP A 289 9.32 5.28 -0.78
CA ASP A 289 8.43 5.32 -1.94
C ASP A 289 7.01 4.97 -1.53
N SER A 290 6.09 5.92 -1.65
CA SER A 290 4.68 5.79 -1.27
C SER A 290 4.49 5.20 0.15
N PRO A 291 5.21 5.69 1.19
CA PRO A 291 5.28 5.03 2.49
C PRO A 291 3.96 5.07 3.26
N ALA A 292 3.54 3.93 3.80
CA ALA A 292 2.34 3.83 4.62
C ALA A 292 2.62 4.24 6.09
N LEU A 293 2.90 5.53 6.30
CA LEU A 293 3.32 6.07 7.61
C LEU A 293 2.19 6.20 8.63
N ASP A 294 0.94 6.22 8.18
CA ASP A 294 -0.25 6.20 9.03
C ASP A 294 -1.23 5.14 8.45
N LEU A 295 -1.32 4.02 9.16
CA LEU A 295 -2.22 2.94 8.75
C LEU A 295 -3.69 3.35 8.84
N ARG A 296 -4.07 4.17 9.83
CA ARG A 296 -5.45 4.63 9.96
C ARG A 296 -5.84 5.52 8.78
N ALA A 297 -5.02 6.50 8.43
CA ALA A 297 -5.23 7.36 7.28
C ALA A 297 -5.32 6.54 5.98
N THR A 298 -4.50 5.50 5.82
CA THR A 298 -4.54 4.57 4.69
C THR A 298 -5.86 3.81 4.63
N VAL A 299 -6.37 3.30 5.76
CA VAL A 299 -7.66 2.60 5.86
C VAL A 299 -8.83 3.55 5.57
N GLU A 300 -8.83 4.75 6.14
CA GLU A 300 -9.85 5.78 5.90
C GLU A 300 -9.88 6.21 4.43
N TYR A 301 -8.70 6.37 3.83
CA TYR A 301 -8.58 6.69 2.40
C TYR A 301 -9.19 5.59 1.52
N GLY A 302 -8.85 4.33 1.78
CA GLY A 302 -9.46 3.19 1.10
C GLY A 302 -10.98 3.13 1.29
N ALA A 303 -11.47 3.43 2.50
CA ALA A 303 -12.90 3.49 2.81
C ALA A 303 -13.62 4.60 2.04
N SER A 304 -12.98 5.78 1.88
CA SER A 304 -13.53 6.92 1.14
C SER A 304 -13.71 6.64 -0.36
N ARG A 305 -12.94 5.72 -0.92
CA ARG A 305 -12.95 5.34 -2.34
C ARG A 305 -13.91 4.18 -2.65
N ARG A 306 -14.46 3.51 -1.63
CA ARG A 306 -15.39 2.39 -1.84
C ARG A 306 -16.72 2.88 -2.40
N SER A 307 -17.22 2.20 -3.43
CA SER A 307 -18.54 2.46 -4.00
C SER A 307 -19.60 1.61 -3.31
N LEU A 308 -20.66 2.24 -2.79
CA LEU A 308 -21.79 1.57 -2.20
C LEU A 308 -23.02 1.69 -3.11
N PRO A 309 -23.76 0.59 -3.39
CA PRO A 309 -24.84 0.54 -4.40
C PRO A 309 -25.98 1.53 -4.23
N VAL A 310 -26.18 2.14 -3.06
CA VAL A 310 -27.31 3.05 -2.78
C VAL A 310 -26.84 4.42 -2.29
N ILE A 311 -25.65 4.47 -1.70
CA ILE A 311 -25.13 5.66 -1.00
C ILE A 311 -24.18 6.45 -1.90
N GLY A 312 -23.62 5.81 -2.93
CA GLY A 312 -22.61 6.39 -3.80
C GLY A 312 -21.18 6.03 -3.37
N THR A 313 -20.24 6.96 -3.52
CA THR A 313 -18.83 6.77 -3.14
C THR A 313 -18.61 7.17 -1.68
N GLY A 314 -17.71 6.45 -1.03
CA GLY A 314 -17.30 6.65 0.37
C GLY A 314 -18.20 5.95 1.39
N LEU A 315 -17.55 5.35 2.40
CA LEU A 315 -18.26 4.89 3.59
C LEU A 315 -18.56 6.09 4.49
N PRO A 316 -19.73 6.11 5.18
CA PRO A 316 -20.00 7.14 6.18
C PRO A 316 -18.96 7.10 7.31
N ASP A 317 -18.41 8.24 7.72
CA ASP A 317 -17.36 8.35 8.75
C ASP A 317 -17.72 7.60 10.04
N VAL A 318 -18.98 7.70 10.49
CA VAL A 318 -19.44 6.99 11.69
C VAL A 318 -19.32 5.47 11.53
N LEU A 319 -19.53 4.94 10.32
CA LEU A 319 -19.37 3.52 10.03
C LEU A 319 -17.88 3.14 10.01
N THR A 320 -17.04 3.96 9.38
CA THR A 320 -15.59 3.76 9.30
C THR A 320 -14.96 3.77 10.69
N HIS A 321 -15.17 4.81 11.49
CA HIS A 321 -14.64 4.90 12.85
C HIS A 321 -15.13 3.77 13.77
N THR A 322 -16.39 3.32 13.60
CA THR A 322 -16.89 2.18 14.38
C THR A 322 -16.24 0.87 13.94
N ALA A 323 -15.98 0.72 12.64
CA ALA A 323 -15.25 -0.44 12.10
C ALA A 323 -13.79 -0.48 12.58
N GLU A 324 -13.12 0.67 12.63
CA GLU A 324 -11.76 0.83 13.18
C GLU A 324 -11.70 0.47 14.66
N TRP A 325 -12.64 0.99 15.47
CA TRP A 325 -12.75 0.64 16.87
C TRP A 325 -12.97 -0.87 17.08
N LEU A 326 -13.81 -1.50 16.23
CA LEU A 326 -13.99 -2.94 16.25
C LEU A 326 -12.74 -3.68 15.81
N ALA A 327 -12.01 -3.19 14.80
CA ALA A 327 -10.76 -3.78 14.33
C ALA A 327 -9.68 -3.75 15.43
N GLU A 328 -9.56 -2.63 16.14
CA GLU A 328 -8.69 -2.49 17.32
C GLU A 328 -8.93 -3.62 18.33
N LYS A 329 -10.20 -3.86 18.68
CA LYS A 329 -10.55 -4.90 19.67
C LYS A 329 -10.46 -6.33 19.14
N ARG A 330 -10.72 -6.54 17.84
CA ARG A 330 -10.70 -7.88 17.21
C ARG A 330 -9.31 -8.36 16.86
N TYR A 331 -8.42 -7.44 16.53
CA TYR A 331 -7.10 -7.76 15.99
C TYR A 331 -5.94 -7.33 16.89
N ASP A 332 -6.26 -6.80 18.07
CA ASP A 332 -5.27 -6.26 19.02
C ASP A 332 -4.38 -5.18 18.36
N LEU A 333 -5.02 -4.33 17.54
CA LEU A 333 -4.38 -3.25 16.79
C LEU A 333 -4.42 -1.98 17.63
N ASP A 334 -3.26 -1.41 17.93
CA ASP A 334 -3.16 -0.06 18.48
C ASP A 334 -2.76 0.91 17.36
N TRP A 335 -3.68 1.74 16.95
CA TRP A 335 -3.48 2.70 15.87
C TRP A 335 -2.35 3.69 16.14
N ALA A 336 -2.08 4.00 17.40
CA ALA A 336 -1.01 4.90 17.75
C ALA A 336 0.38 4.29 17.57
N THR A 337 0.51 2.97 17.61
CA THR A 337 1.78 2.27 17.39
C THR A 337 2.14 2.09 15.91
N VAL A 338 1.22 2.44 15.02
CA VAL A 338 1.37 2.35 13.55
C VAL A 338 1.11 3.70 12.87
N ASP A 339 1.27 4.77 13.64
CA ASP A 339 1.29 6.17 13.19
C ASP A 339 2.69 6.74 13.40
N TYR A 340 3.41 6.92 12.32
CA TYR A 340 4.79 7.45 12.28
C TYR A 340 4.85 8.90 11.78
N LEU A 341 3.70 9.54 11.57
CA LEU A 341 3.62 10.92 11.07
C LEU A 341 4.11 11.98 12.06
N PRO A 342 4.08 11.78 13.40
CA PRO A 342 4.78 12.67 14.33
C PRO A 342 6.26 12.87 13.99
N GLY A 343 6.87 11.85 13.33
CA GLY A 343 8.16 11.97 12.65
C GLY A 343 9.35 12.14 13.59
N ASP A 344 9.23 11.80 14.88
CA ASP A 344 10.33 11.90 15.86
C ASP A 344 11.58 11.09 15.47
N TRP A 345 11.41 10.15 14.53
CA TRP A 345 12.47 9.34 13.93
C TRP A 345 13.31 10.08 12.87
N VAL A 346 12.81 11.18 12.29
CA VAL A 346 13.50 11.95 11.23
C VAL A 346 14.66 12.74 11.85
N ARG A 347 15.86 12.14 11.82
CA ARG A 347 17.10 12.73 12.36
C ARG A 347 18.22 12.78 11.34
N MET A 348 17.97 12.28 10.13
CA MET A 348 18.86 12.20 9.00
C MET A 348 18.12 12.65 7.72
N PRO A 349 18.84 12.92 6.62
CA PRO A 349 18.22 13.20 5.32
C PRO A 349 17.27 12.10 4.88
N VAL A 350 16.12 12.49 4.34
CA VAL A 350 15.09 11.62 3.78
C VAL A 350 14.75 12.06 2.37
N LEU A 351 14.84 11.16 1.39
CA LEU A 351 14.30 11.32 0.06
C LEU A 351 12.98 10.57 -0.02
N LEU A 352 11.90 11.28 -0.36
CA LEU A 352 10.55 10.75 -0.33
C LEU A 352 9.89 10.88 -1.71
N PHE A 353 9.62 9.75 -2.36
CA PHE A 353 8.82 9.69 -3.59
C PHE A 353 7.37 9.39 -3.26
N HIS A 354 6.44 10.03 -3.97
CA HIS A 354 5.03 9.68 -3.92
C HIS A 354 4.31 10.00 -5.23
N GLY A 355 3.51 9.05 -5.71
CA GLY A 355 2.69 9.22 -6.90
C GLY A 355 1.46 10.08 -6.62
N THR A 356 1.14 11.03 -7.53
CA THR A 356 -0.04 11.89 -7.34
C THR A 356 -1.36 11.16 -7.51
N ASP A 357 -1.35 10.02 -8.19
CA ASP A 357 -2.51 9.17 -8.47
C ASP A 357 -2.54 7.91 -7.61
N ASP A 358 -1.73 7.88 -6.52
CA ASP A 358 -1.71 6.78 -5.58
C ASP A 358 -3.11 6.51 -5.02
N GLY A 359 -3.63 5.34 -5.33
CA GLY A 359 -4.97 4.90 -4.94
C GLY A 359 -5.01 4.10 -3.63
N THR A 360 -3.85 3.85 -3.03
CA THR A 360 -3.67 2.99 -1.86
C THR A 360 -3.29 3.79 -0.62
N VAL A 361 -2.20 4.55 -0.68
CA VAL A 361 -1.73 5.42 0.41
C VAL A 361 -1.99 6.88 0.03
N PRO A 362 -2.66 7.66 0.89
CA PRO A 362 -2.93 9.07 0.57
C PRO A 362 -1.63 9.87 0.57
N ILE A 363 -1.34 10.59 -0.53
CA ILE A 363 -0.16 11.46 -0.66
C ILE A 363 -0.07 12.50 0.47
N ALA A 364 -1.22 12.89 1.03
CA ALA A 364 -1.30 13.83 2.15
C ALA A 364 -0.49 13.40 3.39
N THR A 365 -0.20 12.10 3.57
CA THR A 365 0.67 11.63 4.66
C THR A 365 2.14 11.96 4.39
N SER A 366 2.57 11.92 3.14
CA SER A 366 3.90 12.35 2.73
C SER A 366 4.05 13.86 2.83
N ASP A 367 3.02 14.62 2.40
CA ASP A 367 2.98 16.08 2.58
C ASP A 367 3.17 16.48 4.05
N GLN A 368 2.48 15.80 4.97
CA GLN A 368 2.59 16.08 6.41
C GLN A 368 4.01 15.83 6.93
N LEU A 369 4.66 14.74 6.50
CA LEU A 369 6.04 14.46 6.89
C LEU A 369 7.00 15.55 6.37
N TYR A 370 6.84 15.96 5.10
CA TYR A 370 7.62 17.04 4.51
C TYR A 370 7.40 18.38 5.23
N GLU A 371 6.15 18.74 5.50
CA GLU A 371 5.80 19.97 6.20
C GLU A 371 6.36 20.01 7.64
N ALA A 372 6.41 18.85 8.32
CA ALA A 372 6.99 18.74 9.66
C ALA A 372 8.54 18.85 9.65
N HIS A 373 9.19 18.38 8.58
CA HIS A 373 10.66 18.29 8.51
C HIS A 373 11.26 18.86 7.20
N PRO A 374 10.93 20.12 6.80
CA PRO A 374 11.29 20.64 5.47
C PRO A 374 12.81 20.79 5.24
N ASN A 375 13.62 20.74 6.30
CA ASN A 375 15.08 20.81 6.21
C ASN A 375 15.76 19.44 6.13
N LEU A 376 15.03 18.36 6.33
CA LEU A 376 15.54 16.98 6.33
C LEU A 376 14.83 16.09 5.32
N VAL A 377 13.64 16.44 4.88
CA VAL A 377 12.85 15.67 3.90
C VAL A 377 12.85 16.41 2.58
N ARG A 378 13.30 15.76 1.51
CA ARG A 378 13.07 16.16 0.11
C ARG A 378 11.94 15.33 -0.46
N GLU A 379 10.82 15.94 -0.77
CA GLU A 379 9.68 15.27 -1.39
C GLU A 379 9.75 15.40 -2.93
N VAL A 380 9.58 14.27 -3.61
CA VAL A 380 9.47 14.17 -5.06
C VAL A 380 8.10 13.60 -5.41
N ARG A 381 7.21 14.49 -5.86
CA ARG A 381 5.87 14.12 -6.30
C ARG A 381 5.88 13.71 -7.77
N VAL A 382 5.61 12.45 -8.05
CA VAL A 382 5.61 11.94 -9.43
C VAL A 382 4.19 11.99 -9.99
N ARG A 383 4.01 12.88 -10.97
CA ARG A 383 2.70 13.13 -11.55
C ARG A 383 2.19 11.92 -12.34
N GLY A 384 0.98 11.46 -12.03
CA GLY A 384 0.32 10.35 -12.71
C GLY A 384 0.76 8.97 -12.20
N ALA A 385 1.77 8.88 -11.33
CA ALA A 385 2.18 7.62 -10.75
C ALA A 385 1.15 7.11 -9.74
N GLY A 386 0.87 5.82 -9.79
CA GLY A 386 0.10 5.08 -8.81
C GLY A 386 0.94 4.68 -7.60
N HIS A 387 0.45 3.71 -6.83
CA HIS A 387 1.10 3.23 -5.60
C HIS A 387 2.41 2.51 -5.90
N VAL A 388 3.53 3.05 -5.39
CA VAL A 388 4.89 2.53 -5.61
C VAL A 388 5.24 2.44 -7.11
N GLU A 389 4.67 3.32 -7.93
CA GLU A 389 4.91 3.38 -9.38
C GLU A 389 5.73 4.60 -9.80
N SER A 390 6.33 5.32 -8.85
CA SER A 390 7.12 6.53 -9.12
C SER A 390 8.22 6.27 -10.15
N TRP A 391 8.97 5.17 -10.00
CA TRP A 391 9.97 4.75 -10.96
C TRP A 391 9.37 4.34 -12.32
N ASN A 392 8.21 3.66 -12.31
CA ASN A 392 7.59 3.16 -13.55
C ASN A 392 7.20 4.30 -14.50
N VAL A 393 6.72 5.40 -13.93
CA VAL A 393 6.30 6.60 -14.67
C VAL A 393 7.48 7.44 -15.14
N ASP A 394 8.46 7.66 -14.28
CA ASP A 394 9.65 8.46 -14.59
C ASP A 394 10.95 7.80 -14.09
N PRO A 395 11.44 6.74 -14.79
CA PRO A 395 12.68 6.06 -14.38
C PRO A 395 13.88 6.99 -14.34
N ALA A 396 13.97 7.95 -15.27
CA ALA A 396 15.12 8.85 -15.39
C ALA A 396 15.14 9.88 -14.23
N GLY A 397 14.02 10.54 -13.96
CA GLY A 397 13.89 11.50 -12.85
C GLY A 397 14.05 10.81 -11.49
N TYR A 398 13.54 9.59 -11.35
CA TYR A 398 13.71 8.78 -10.14
C TYR A 398 15.20 8.46 -9.90
N HIS A 399 15.90 8.00 -10.93
CA HIS A 399 17.34 7.71 -10.88
C HIS A 399 18.16 8.98 -10.58
N GLU A 400 17.88 10.11 -11.24
CA GLU A 400 18.54 11.39 -11.00
C GLU A 400 18.41 11.84 -9.55
N ALA A 401 17.17 11.83 -9.01
CA ALA A 401 16.92 12.22 -7.62
C ALA A 401 17.64 11.32 -6.61
N LEU A 402 17.68 9.99 -6.86
CA LEU A 402 18.43 9.04 -6.04
C LEU A 402 19.94 9.27 -6.12
N ASN A 403 20.49 9.48 -7.32
CA ASN A 403 21.92 9.72 -7.52
C ASN A 403 22.37 11.00 -6.80
N ASP A 404 21.59 12.08 -6.93
CA ASP A 404 21.86 13.33 -6.21
C ASP A 404 21.85 13.11 -4.70
N PHE A 405 20.85 12.41 -4.19
CA PHE A 405 20.70 12.13 -2.77
C PHE A 405 21.86 11.27 -2.24
N LEU A 406 22.16 10.13 -2.88
CA LEU A 406 23.23 9.23 -2.45
C LEU A 406 24.61 9.90 -2.53
N SER A 407 24.88 10.64 -3.61
CA SER A 407 26.14 11.40 -3.76
C SER A 407 26.37 12.36 -2.60
N CYS A 408 25.30 12.91 -2.04
CA CYS A 408 25.35 13.88 -0.95
C CYS A 408 25.59 13.23 0.41
N ILE A 409 24.90 12.14 0.72
CA ILE A 409 24.96 11.50 2.05
C ILE A 409 26.13 10.54 2.20
N VAL A 410 26.64 9.96 1.09
CA VAL A 410 27.78 9.01 1.09
C VAL A 410 29.13 9.73 0.89
N SER A 411 29.10 11.04 0.64
CA SER A 411 30.33 11.81 0.46
C SER A 411 31.08 11.99 1.77
N SER A 412 32.43 12.09 1.67
CA SER A 412 33.30 12.38 2.82
C SER A 412 33.06 13.76 3.45
N ASN A 413 32.21 14.58 2.85
CA ASN A 413 31.79 15.89 3.36
C ASN A 413 30.29 16.07 3.09
N PRO A 414 29.40 15.44 3.90
CA PRO A 414 27.97 15.50 3.67
C PRO A 414 27.47 16.95 3.73
N SER A 415 26.82 17.37 2.67
CA SER A 415 26.21 18.69 2.53
C SER A 415 24.69 18.51 2.49
N LEU A 416 23.94 19.26 3.28
CA LEU A 416 22.47 19.25 3.22
C LEU A 416 21.91 19.93 1.96
N SER A 417 22.77 20.40 1.05
CA SER A 417 22.36 21.00 -0.24
C SER A 417 21.59 20.03 -1.16
N CYS A 418 21.69 18.71 -0.93
CA CYS A 418 20.92 17.71 -1.65
C CYS A 418 19.42 17.69 -1.30
N LEU A 419 19.04 18.35 -0.23
CA LEU A 419 17.64 18.47 0.19
C LEU A 419 16.98 19.73 -0.42
N GLU A 420 17.77 20.62 -1.00
CA GLU A 420 17.25 21.77 -1.72
C GLU A 420 16.67 21.28 -3.05
N SER A 421 15.35 21.45 -3.25
CA SER A 421 14.72 21.18 -4.54
C SER A 421 15.30 22.11 -5.61
N PRO A 422 15.57 21.64 -6.84
CA PRO A 422 15.98 22.48 -7.95
C PRO A 422 14.89 23.50 -8.32
#